data_bf2fe83c89398c29737a03d3c6d6bb4e
#
_entry.id   bf2fe83c89398c29737a03d3c6d6bb4e
#
_cell.length_a   1.000
_cell.length_b   1.000
_cell.length_c   1.000
_cell.angle_alpha   90.00
_cell.angle_beta   90.00
_cell.angle_gamma   90.00
#
_symmetry.space_group_name_H-M   'P 1'
#
loop_
_entity.id
_entity.type
_entity.pdbx_description
1 polymer ?
#
loop_
_entity_poly.entity_id
_entity_poly.type
_entity_poly.pdbx_seq_one_letter_code
_entity_poly.pdbx_strand_id
1 'polypeptide(L)'
;MKFDIVLFDFDGTIAESGEGIVRCARWALEQMGKPVPDDGVLRRFVGPPLVASFQELCGLSEDEARRAVAIYRERYSQVGLFEARIYPGIAPLLRALRRSGAWVAVASAKPEAFLVRILEHFGLSDCFDAVAGTTMENQSADKRAQLLAAMPEGAEARRACMVGDRKFDVAAGRALGMHAVGVGYGYGSREELEAAGADFFAEDVAALCAHLLEPDERPRGRMITFEGTDGCGKSTQMEMLAGWLGERGYEVTATREPGGCPIAERIREVILSLDSSGMSAECEALLYAAARIEHVRSVVLPALKLGKIVLCDRFLDSSMAYQAAGRELGEDFIRQINRAASEAVTPDCTLLFDIDRDCARARMAQGAPLDRLESEREDFFDRVARAYDRIAREAPQRVRRIDAARGVQEVFADVLAAVKDNLD
;
A
#
# COMPACT_ATOMS: atom_id res chain seq x y z
N MET A 1 20.05 -13.02 -6.09
CA MET A 1 19.08 -13.54 -5.10
C MET A 1 19.78 -14.47 -4.10
N LYS A 2 19.55 -14.29 -2.82
CA LYS A 2 20.23 -15.10 -1.76
C LYS A 2 19.60 -16.48 -1.55
N PHE A 3 18.29 -16.57 -1.73
CA PHE A 3 17.49 -17.79 -1.44
C PHE A 3 16.59 -18.11 -2.63
N ASP A 4 16.51 -19.37 -3.01
CA ASP A 4 15.65 -19.82 -4.11
C ASP A 4 14.21 -20.03 -3.64
N ILE A 5 14.02 -20.23 -2.33
CA ILE A 5 12.74 -20.53 -1.69
C ILE A 5 12.61 -19.62 -0.47
N VAL A 6 11.50 -18.89 -0.38
CA VAL A 6 11.18 -18.04 0.78
C VAL A 6 9.80 -18.39 1.29
N LEU A 7 9.75 -18.92 2.51
CA LEU A 7 8.53 -19.33 3.19
C LEU A 7 8.19 -18.29 4.24
N PHE A 8 6.94 -17.85 4.26
CA PHE A 8 6.46 -16.87 5.22
C PHE A 8 5.43 -17.46 6.17
N ASP A 9 5.50 -17.12 7.45
CA ASP A 9 4.31 -17.18 8.29
C ASP A 9 3.32 -16.11 7.87
N PHE A 10 2.08 -16.19 8.37
CA PHE A 10 1.03 -15.24 8.01
C PHE A 10 0.77 -14.21 9.12
N ASP A 11 0.30 -14.66 10.29
CA ASP A 11 -0.11 -13.78 11.39
C ASP A 11 1.13 -13.17 12.08
N GLY A 12 1.27 -11.85 12.05
CA GLY A 12 2.45 -11.14 12.58
C GLY A 12 3.64 -11.04 11.62
N THR A 13 3.56 -11.68 10.45
CA THR A 13 4.63 -11.66 9.44
C THR A 13 4.18 -11.03 8.12
N ILE A 14 3.12 -11.55 7.51
CA ILE A 14 2.48 -10.95 6.31
C ILE A 14 1.43 -9.93 6.73
N ALA A 15 0.62 -10.27 7.74
CA ALA A 15 -0.51 -9.46 8.17
C ALA A 15 -0.55 -9.23 9.69
N GLU A 16 -0.93 -8.03 10.07
CA GLU A 16 -1.40 -7.69 11.40
C GLU A 16 -2.87 -8.12 11.50
N SER A 17 -3.11 -9.28 12.08
CA SER A 17 -4.44 -9.93 12.18
C SER A 17 -5.02 -9.87 13.59
N GLY A 18 -4.33 -9.26 14.53
CA GLY A 18 -4.69 -9.24 15.95
C GLY A 18 -6.04 -8.61 16.21
N GLU A 19 -6.44 -7.59 15.46
CA GLU A 19 -7.73 -6.92 15.63
C GLU A 19 -8.90 -7.88 15.42
N GLY A 20 -8.91 -8.62 14.31
CA GLY A 20 -9.95 -9.59 14.00
C GLY A 20 -10.01 -10.73 15.01
N ILE A 21 -8.85 -11.21 15.47
CA ILE A 21 -8.74 -12.26 16.48
C ILE A 21 -9.29 -11.79 17.82
N VAL A 22 -8.88 -10.61 18.29
CA VAL A 22 -9.34 -10.01 19.57
C VAL A 22 -10.84 -9.77 19.55
N ARG A 23 -11.37 -9.17 18.49
CA ARG A 23 -12.80 -8.91 18.35
C ARG A 23 -13.62 -10.20 18.34
N CYS A 24 -13.15 -11.25 17.68
CA CYS A 24 -13.84 -12.54 17.65
C CYS A 24 -13.77 -13.27 18.99
N ALA A 25 -12.65 -13.21 19.72
CA ALA A 25 -12.53 -13.78 21.04
C ALA A 25 -13.45 -13.07 22.05
N ARG A 26 -13.47 -11.73 22.02
CA ARG A 26 -14.40 -10.91 22.80
C ARG A 26 -15.84 -11.28 22.53
N TRP A 27 -16.23 -11.31 21.25
CA TRP A 27 -17.58 -11.65 20.86
C TRP A 27 -18.01 -13.04 21.31
N ALA A 28 -17.12 -14.05 21.22
CA ALA A 28 -17.41 -15.39 21.69
C ALA A 28 -17.69 -15.44 23.20
N LEU A 29 -16.92 -14.73 24.02
CA LEU A 29 -17.12 -14.65 25.47
C LEU A 29 -18.44 -13.92 25.79
N GLU A 30 -18.75 -12.83 25.11
CA GLU A 30 -20.00 -12.08 25.27
C GLU A 30 -21.22 -12.96 24.96
N GLN A 31 -21.20 -13.72 23.83
CA GLN A 31 -22.28 -14.64 23.46
C GLN A 31 -22.47 -15.77 24.50
N MET A 32 -21.43 -16.14 25.21
CA MET A 32 -21.47 -17.13 26.28
C MET A 32 -21.82 -16.55 27.66
N GLY A 33 -21.98 -15.22 27.77
CA GLY A 33 -22.18 -14.54 29.06
C GLY A 33 -21.01 -14.68 30.01
N LYS A 34 -19.77 -14.82 29.48
CA LYS A 34 -18.53 -14.97 30.25
C LYS A 34 -17.85 -13.61 30.43
N PRO A 35 -17.09 -13.42 31.52
CA PRO A 35 -16.27 -12.23 31.68
C PRO A 35 -15.29 -12.06 30.51
N VAL A 36 -15.20 -10.84 30.00
CA VAL A 36 -14.27 -10.49 28.92
C VAL A 36 -13.01 -9.88 29.54
N PRO A 37 -11.82 -10.48 29.35
CA PRO A 37 -10.55 -9.93 29.77
C PRO A 37 -10.23 -8.62 29.05
N ASP A 38 -9.24 -7.87 29.55
CA ASP A 38 -8.73 -6.68 28.87
C ASP A 38 -8.05 -7.02 27.54
N ASP A 39 -7.84 -6.00 26.71
CA ASP A 39 -7.25 -6.18 25.36
C ASP A 39 -5.82 -6.73 25.40
N GLY A 40 -5.06 -6.46 26.45
CA GLY A 40 -3.71 -7.01 26.62
C GLY A 40 -3.72 -8.53 26.74
N VAL A 41 -4.69 -9.08 27.50
CA VAL A 41 -4.91 -10.52 27.61
C VAL A 41 -5.44 -11.10 26.30
N LEU A 42 -6.44 -10.45 25.68
CA LEU A 42 -7.02 -10.92 24.41
C LEU A 42 -6.01 -10.95 23.26
N ARG A 43 -5.05 -10.04 23.22
CA ARG A 43 -3.96 -10.04 22.22
C ARG A 43 -3.08 -11.31 22.30
N ARG A 44 -3.03 -11.97 23.44
CA ARG A 44 -2.29 -13.23 23.60
C ARG A 44 -2.96 -14.42 22.90
N PHE A 45 -4.16 -14.24 22.35
CA PHE A 45 -4.81 -15.24 21.48
C PHE A 45 -4.14 -15.35 20.10
N VAL A 46 -3.33 -14.38 19.71
CA VAL A 46 -2.64 -14.42 18.42
C VAL A 46 -1.48 -15.40 18.47
N GLY A 47 -1.54 -16.44 17.64
CA GLY A 47 -0.53 -17.48 17.50
C GLY A 47 -0.86 -18.82 18.20
N PRO A 48 -1.18 -18.86 19.50
CA PRO A 48 -1.50 -20.12 20.18
C PRO A 48 -2.82 -20.75 19.71
N PRO A 49 -3.01 -22.08 19.90
CA PRO A 49 -4.28 -22.75 19.63
C PRO A 49 -5.43 -22.17 20.47
N LEU A 50 -6.55 -21.87 19.81
CA LEU A 50 -7.69 -21.17 20.41
C LEU A 50 -8.25 -21.88 21.68
N VAL A 51 -8.37 -23.22 21.66
CA VAL A 51 -8.88 -23.96 22.82
C VAL A 51 -8.00 -23.73 24.05
N ALA A 52 -6.67 -23.86 23.88
CA ALA A 52 -5.72 -23.60 24.95
C ALA A 52 -5.81 -22.14 25.44
N SER A 53 -5.91 -21.18 24.50
CA SER A 53 -6.04 -19.76 24.86
C SER A 53 -7.30 -19.47 25.68
N PHE A 54 -8.45 -20.03 25.31
CA PHE A 54 -9.69 -19.86 26.10
C PHE A 54 -9.60 -20.52 27.49
N GLN A 55 -8.91 -21.66 27.61
CA GLN A 55 -8.69 -22.32 28.90
C GLN A 55 -7.73 -21.52 29.79
N GLU A 56 -6.54 -21.19 29.27
CA GLU A 56 -5.48 -20.56 30.06
C GLU A 56 -5.72 -19.08 30.38
N LEU A 57 -6.28 -18.34 29.41
CA LEU A 57 -6.44 -16.89 29.53
C LEU A 57 -7.81 -16.48 30.09
N CYS A 58 -8.83 -17.33 29.90
CA CYS A 58 -10.21 -17.03 30.31
C CYS A 58 -10.74 -17.98 31.39
N GLY A 59 -9.96 -19.00 31.78
CA GLY A 59 -10.36 -19.94 32.83
C GLY A 59 -11.53 -20.85 32.45
N LEU A 60 -11.77 -21.08 31.15
CA LEU A 60 -12.86 -21.94 30.68
C LEU A 60 -12.51 -23.42 30.82
N SER A 61 -13.51 -24.26 31.13
CA SER A 61 -13.36 -25.72 31.01
C SER A 61 -13.14 -26.10 29.52
N GLU A 62 -12.71 -27.34 29.28
CA GLU A 62 -12.47 -27.83 27.91
C GLU A 62 -13.73 -27.73 27.04
N ASP A 63 -14.90 -28.12 27.57
CA ASP A 63 -16.16 -28.08 26.86
C ASP A 63 -16.61 -26.62 26.56
N GLU A 64 -16.42 -25.74 27.54
CA GLU A 64 -16.70 -24.31 27.35
C GLU A 64 -15.75 -23.68 26.33
N ALA A 65 -14.45 -24.00 26.37
CA ALA A 65 -13.47 -23.54 25.41
C ALA A 65 -13.80 -24.01 23.98
N ARG A 66 -14.20 -25.27 23.80
CA ARG A 66 -14.66 -25.81 22.50
C ARG A 66 -15.89 -25.07 21.99
N ARG A 67 -16.85 -24.76 22.86
CA ARG A 67 -18.03 -23.93 22.50
C ARG A 67 -17.62 -22.51 22.12
N ALA A 68 -16.71 -21.89 22.89
CA ALA A 68 -16.20 -20.56 22.57
C ALA A 68 -15.50 -20.53 21.21
N VAL A 69 -14.70 -21.56 20.87
CA VAL A 69 -14.06 -21.69 19.56
C VAL A 69 -15.09 -21.85 18.43
N ALA A 70 -16.18 -22.56 18.64
CA ALA A 70 -17.24 -22.69 17.63
C ALA A 70 -17.88 -21.32 17.33
N ILE A 71 -18.24 -20.57 18.38
CA ILE A 71 -18.82 -19.21 18.27
C ILE A 71 -17.78 -18.24 17.65
N TYR A 72 -16.51 -18.27 18.12
CA TYR A 72 -15.43 -17.50 17.52
C TYR A 72 -15.34 -17.72 16.01
N ARG A 73 -15.32 -18.98 15.56
CA ARG A 73 -15.18 -19.36 14.15
C ARG A 73 -16.33 -18.89 13.29
N GLU A 74 -17.57 -18.83 13.82
CA GLU A 74 -18.72 -18.30 13.12
C GLU A 74 -18.51 -16.85 12.69
N ARG A 75 -18.12 -15.97 13.64
CA ARG A 75 -17.82 -14.57 13.33
C ARG A 75 -16.53 -14.45 12.51
N TYR A 76 -15.48 -15.20 12.89
CA TYR A 76 -14.18 -15.10 12.25
C TYR A 76 -14.26 -15.44 10.77
N SER A 77 -15.00 -16.49 10.39
CA SER A 77 -15.15 -16.90 8.99
C SER A 77 -15.91 -15.90 8.10
N GLN A 78 -16.71 -15.01 8.69
CA GLN A 78 -17.52 -14.06 7.94
C GLN A 78 -16.91 -12.64 7.92
N VAL A 79 -16.38 -12.20 9.04
CA VAL A 79 -15.90 -10.82 9.24
C VAL A 79 -14.46 -10.77 9.72
N GLY A 80 -14.11 -11.54 10.76
CA GLY A 80 -12.82 -11.45 11.43
C GLY A 80 -11.62 -11.76 10.54
N LEU A 81 -11.79 -12.56 9.48
CA LEU A 81 -10.75 -12.83 8.48
C LEU A 81 -10.26 -11.54 7.81
N PHE A 82 -11.15 -10.58 7.61
CA PHE A 82 -10.90 -9.36 6.86
C PHE A 82 -10.62 -8.15 7.76
N GLU A 83 -10.76 -8.32 9.08
CA GLU A 83 -10.32 -7.34 10.09
C GLU A 83 -8.81 -7.51 10.34
N ALA A 84 -8.02 -7.38 9.27
CA ALA A 84 -6.57 -7.50 9.26
C ALA A 84 -5.98 -6.41 8.35
N ARG A 85 -4.67 -6.20 8.45
CA ARG A 85 -3.93 -5.28 7.57
C ARG A 85 -2.64 -5.96 7.12
N ILE A 86 -2.32 -5.86 5.84
CA ILE A 86 -1.02 -6.29 5.36
C ILE A 86 0.04 -5.32 5.87
N TYR A 87 1.15 -5.83 6.42
CA TYR A 87 2.23 -4.96 6.87
C TYR A 87 2.78 -4.12 5.73
N PRO A 88 3.00 -2.80 5.94
CA PRO A 88 3.53 -1.91 4.92
C PRO A 88 4.85 -2.42 4.33
N GLY A 89 4.94 -2.47 2.99
CA GLY A 89 6.11 -2.98 2.26
C GLY A 89 6.08 -4.48 1.93
N ILE A 90 5.21 -5.29 2.55
CA ILE A 90 5.14 -6.74 2.31
C ILE A 90 4.66 -7.05 0.88
N ALA A 91 3.59 -6.42 0.40
CA ALA A 91 3.09 -6.70 -0.94
C ALA A 91 4.14 -6.42 -2.03
N PRO A 92 4.83 -5.26 -2.04
CA PRO A 92 5.96 -5.02 -2.94
C PRO A 92 7.10 -6.04 -2.81
N LEU A 93 7.45 -6.45 -1.58
CA LEU A 93 8.49 -7.45 -1.32
C LEU A 93 8.13 -8.80 -1.95
N LEU A 94 6.91 -9.31 -1.72
CA LEU A 94 6.45 -10.58 -2.28
C LEU A 94 6.50 -10.56 -3.82
N ARG A 95 6.03 -9.50 -4.47
CA ARG A 95 6.11 -9.34 -5.92
C ARG A 95 7.56 -9.26 -6.41
N ALA A 96 8.44 -8.59 -5.68
CA ALA A 96 9.86 -8.52 -6.05
C ALA A 96 10.54 -9.89 -5.96
N LEU A 97 10.29 -10.69 -4.93
CA LEU A 97 10.78 -12.06 -4.79
C LEU A 97 10.32 -12.93 -5.98
N ARG A 98 9.05 -12.83 -6.35
CA ARG A 98 8.51 -13.55 -7.52
C ARG A 98 9.19 -13.13 -8.82
N ARG A 99 9.36 -11.84 -9.05
CA ARG A 99 10.08 -11.33 -10.25
C ARG A 99 11.53 -11.82 -10.33
N SER A 100 12.19 -11.97 -9.18
CA SER A 100 13.55 -12.51 -9.08
C SER A 100 13.61 -14.03 -9.31
N GLY A 101 12.46 -14.71 -9.48
CA GLY A 101 12.36 -16.13 -9.71
C GLY A 101 12.41 -17.00 -8.45
N ALA A 102 12.21 -16.42 -7.26
CA ALA A 102 12.08 -17.19 -6.03
C ALA A 102 10.75 -17.95 -5.99
N TRP A 103 10.78 -19.16 -5.44
CA TRP A 103 9.59 -19.85 -4.97
C TRP A 103 9.12 -19.18 -3.67
N VAL A 104 7.92 -18.62 -3.68
CA VAL A 104 7.38 -17.90 -2.52
C VAL A 104 6.14 -18.64 -2.02
N ALA A 105 6.10 -18.97 -0.72
CA ALA A 105 4.97 -19.71 -0.17
C ALA A 105 4.60 -19.25 1.25
N VAL A 106 3.35 -19.51 1.62
CA VAL A 106 2.86 -19.35 3.00
C VAL A 106 2.93 -20.70 3.71
N ALA A 107 3.49 -20.69 4.93
CA ALA A 107 3.47 -21.82 5.84
C ALA A 107 2.98 -21.35 7.22
N SER A 108 1.73 -21.62 7.59
CA SER A 108 1.10 -21.05 8.79
C SER A 108 0.33 -22.07 9.61
N ALA A 109 0.22 -21.82 10.92
CA ALA A 109 -0.66 -22.58 11.81
C ALA A 109 -2.16 -22.23 11.61
N LYS A 110 -2.46 -21.19 10.85
CA LYS A 110 -3.82 -20.83 10.47
C LYS A 110 -4.41 -21.87 9.49
N PRO A 111 -5.72 -22.19 9.58
CA PRO A 111 -6.38 -23.04 8.58
C PRO A 111 -6.21 -22.56 7.16
N GLU A 112 -5.79 -23.46 6.26
CA GLU A 112 -5.52 -23.14 4.84
C GLU A 112 -6.70 -22.50 4.13
N ALA A 113 -7.92 -23.00 4.37
CA ALA A 113 -9.13 -22.41 3.81
C ALA A 113 -9.35 -20.94 4.19
N PHE A 114 -8.82 -20.49 5.33
CA PHE A 114 -8.86 -19.09 5.74
C PHE A 114 -7.74 -18.29 5.09
N LEU A 115 -6.54 -18.86 4.98
CA LEU A 115 -5.41 -18.22 4.30
C LEU A 115 -5.78 -17.88 2.85
N VAL A 116 -6.31 -18.83 2.10
CA VAL A 116 -6.71 -18.63 0.70
C VAL A 116 -7.68 -17.44 0.58
N ARG A 117 -8.71 -17.40 1.41
CA ARG A 117 -9.71 -16.30 1.38
C ARG A 117 -9.14 -14.94 1.75
N ILE A 118 -8.22 -14.90 2.71
CA ILE A 118 -7.56 -13.65 3.12
C ILE A 118 -6.64 -13.15 2.00
N LEU A 119 -5.83 -14.03 1.43
CA LEU A 119 -4.92 -13.69 0.33
C LEU A 119 -5.68 -13.19 -0.90
N GLU A 120 -6.83 -13.80 -1.21
CA GLU A 120 -7.71 -13.35 -2.29
C GLU A 120 -8.28 -11.95 -2.01
N HIS A 121 -8.77 -11.72 -0.78
CA HIS A 121 -9.32 -10.43 -0.37
C HIS A 121 -8.31 -9.29 -0.51
N PHE A 122 -7.05 -9.52 -0.12
CA PHE A 122 -5.98 -8.52 -0.21
C PHE A 122 -5.27 -8.49 -1.57
N GLY A 123 -5.65 -9.32 -2.54
CA GLY A 123 -5.04 -9.37 -3.88
C GLY A 123 -3.60 -9.86 -3.85
N LEU A 124 -3.29 -10.84 -2.98
CA LEU A 124 -1.97 -11.43 -2.82
C LEU A 124 -1.89 -12.89 -3.29
N SER A 125 -2.98 -13.48 -3.81
CA SER A 125 -3.00 -14.89 -4.20
C SER A 125 -1.94 -15.24 -5.24
N ASP A 126 -1.70 -14.38 -6.20
CA ASP A 126 -0.71 -14.53 -7.27
C ASP A 126 0.75 -14.26 -6.81
N CYS A 127 0.92 -13.80 -5.57
CA CYS A 127 2.25 -13.65 -4.97
C CYS A 127 2.85 -14.96 -4.46
N PHE A 128 2.06 -16.05 -4.40
CA PHE A 128 2.50 -17.32 -3.79
C PHE A 128 2.38 -18.49 -4.75
N ASP A 129 3.40 -19.35 -4.75
CA ASP A 129 3.43 -20.62 -5.47
C ASP A 129 2.73 -21.73 -4.69
N ALA A 130 2.71 -21.64 -3.34
CA ALA A 130 2.01 -22.56 -2.47
C ALA A 130 1.48 -21.87 -1.21
N VAL A 131 0.39 -22.39 -0.70
CA VAL A 131 -0.19 -22.00 0.59
C VAL A 131 -0.38 -23.27 1.41
N ALA A 132 0.32 -23.38 2.52
CA ALA A 132 0.25 -24.53 3.43
C ALA A 132 -0.23 -24.04 4.81
N GLY A 133 -1.43 -24.47 5.17
CA GLY A 133 -2.05 -24.19 6.45
C GLY A 133 -2.33 -25.47 7.23
N THR A 134 -3.02 -25.34 8.35
CA THR A 134 -3.60 -26.48 9.09
C THR A 134 -4.98 -26.81 8.54
N THR A 135 -5.56 -27.92 8.98
CA THR A 135 -6.98 -28.17 8.76
C THR A 135 -7.82 -27.55 9.87
N MET A 136 -9.12 -27.45 9.64
CA MET A 136 -10.06 -26.95 10.66
C MET A 136 -10.14 -27.84 11.90
N GLU A 137 -9.82 -29.13 11.74
CA GLU A 137 -9.92 -30.16 12.79
C GLU A 137 -8.58 -30.39 13.49
N ASN A 138 -7.46 -30.27 12.77
CA ASN A 138 -6.13 -30.55 13.29
C ASN A 138 -5.25 -29.31 13.20
N GLN A 139 -5.22 -28.54 14.28
CA GLN A 139 -4.31 -27.41 14.47
C GLN A 139 -3.06 -27.89 15.20
N SER A 140 -2.13 -28.51 14.47
CA SER A 140 -0.84 -28.91 15.02
C SER A 140 0.02 -27.69 15.36
N ALA A 141 0.64 -27.70 16.52
CA ALA A 141 1.66 -26.72 16.90
C ALA A 141 3.02 -26.96 16.20
N ASP A 142 3.20 -28.11 15.55
CA ASP A 142 4.42 -28.44 14.81
C ASP A 142 4.38 -27.86 13.40
N LYS A 143 5.01 -26.72 13.23
CA LYS A 143 5.07 -25.99 11.97
C LYS A 143 5.91 -26.67 10.88
N ARG A 144 6.70 -27.69 11.21
CA ARG A 144 7.57 -28.39 10.24
C ARG A 144 6.76 -29.03 9.10
N ALA A 145 5.57 -29.56 9.43
CA ALA A 145 4.71 -30.16 8.41
C ALA A 145 4.24 -29.14 7.37
N GLN A 146 3.86 -27.92 7.80
CA GLN A 146 3.47 -26.84 6.90
C GLN A 146 4.66 -26.33 6.06
N LEU A 147 5.86 -26.23 6.67
CA LEU A 147 7.06 -25.84 5.93
C LEU A 147 7.39 -26.85 4.82
N LEU A 148 7.34 -28.15 5.11
CA LEU A 148 7.58 -29.19 4.12
C LEU A 148 6.51 -29.20 3.03
N ALA A 149 5.24 -28.99 3.37
CA ALA A 149 4.14 -28.93 2.42
C ALA A 149 4.20 -27.68 1.52
N ALA A 150 4.81 -26.59 2.01
CA ALA A 150 4.97 -25.35 1.25
C ALA A 150 6.17 -25.35 0.29
N MET A 151 7.08 -26.31 0.42
CA MET A 151 8.27 -26.42 -0.43
C MET A 151 7.95 -27.13 -1.75
N PRO A 152 8.63 -26.77 -2.85
CA PRO A 152 8.54 -27.53 -4.08
C PRO A 152 9.14 -28.94 -3.90
N GLU A 153 8.60 -29.93 -4.64
CA GLU A 153 9.03 -31.31 -4.57
C GLU A 153 10.54 -31.44 -4.91
N GLY A 154 11.26 -32.17 -4.06
CA GLY A 154 12.70 -32.41 -4.24
C GLY A 154 13.60 -31.22 -3.89
N ALA A 155 13.06 -30.14 -3.38
CA ALA A 155 13.85 -28.96 -3.01
C ALA A 155 14.69 -29.19 -1.73
N GLU A 156 15.89 -28.58 -1.72
CA GLU A 156 16.80 -28.65 -0.58
C GLU A 156 16.51 -27.53 0.43
N ALA A 157 16.23 -27.92 1.68
CA ALA A 157 15.92 -26.97 2.75
C ALA A 157 17.02 -25.92 3.00
N ARG A 158 18.31 -26.25 2.76
CA ARG A 158 19.42 -25.31 2.89
C ARG A 158 19.37 -24.11 1.90
N ARG A 159 18.57 -24.22 0.83
CA ARG A 159 18.32 -23.13 -0.15
C ARG A 159 17.06 -22.32 0.19
N ALA A 160 16.38 -22.72 1.26
CA ALA A 160 15.16 -22.09 1.73
C ALA A 160 15.42 -21.14 2.90
N CYS A 161 14.61 -20.08 2.95
CA CYS A 161 14.53 -19.14 4.05
C CYS A 161 13.13 -19.20 4.67
N MET A 162 13.06 -19.42 5.99
CA MET A 162 11.82 -19.25 6.76
C MET A 162 11.79 -17.88 7.40
N VAL A 163 10.71 -17.12 7.15
CA VAL A 163 10.47 -15.78 7.71
C VAL A 163 9.27 -15.86 8.64
N GLY A 164 9.45 -15.51 9.91
CA GLY A 164 8.38 -15.52 10.89
C GLY A 164 8.64 -14.61 12.08
N ASP A 165 7.59 -14.32 12.84
CA ASP A 165 7.65 -13.41 13.98
C ASP A 165 7.68 -14.12 15.34
N ARG A 166 7.60 -15.45 15.37
CA ARG A 166 7.59 -16.22 16.61
C ARG A 166 8.71 -17.26 16.65
N LYS A 167 9.10 -17.63 17.87
CA LYS A 167 10.08 -18.71 18.11
C LYS A 167 9.74 -20.02 17.40
N PHE A 168 8.46 -20.32 17.20
CA PHE A 168 8.01 -21.54 16.54
C PHE A 168 8.43 -21.60 15.07
N ASP A 169 8.42 -20.44 14.37
CA ASP A 169 8.83 -20.27 12.99
C ASP A 169 10.33 -20.52 12.85
N VAL A 170 11.09 -19.81 13.67
CA VAL A 170 12.55 -19.89 13.70
C VAL A 170 12.99 -21.32 14.04
N ALA A 171 12.43 -21.91 15.11
CA ALA A 171 12.80 -23.25 15.54
C ALA A 171 12.45 -24.32 14.48
N ALA A 172 11.30 -24.22 13.82
CA ALA A 172 10.91 -25.16 12.78
C ALA A 172 11.80 -25.05 11.53
N GLY A 173 12.09 -23.81 11.07
CA GLY A 173 13.02 -23.57 9.96
C GLY A 173 14.42 -24.11 10.24
N ARG A 174 14.97 -23.81 11.42
CA ARG A 174 16.29 -24.32 11.87
C ARG A 174 16.33 -25.85 11.94
N ALA A 175 15.27 -26.48 12.49
CA ALA A 175 15.18 -27.93 12.60
C ALA A 175 15.20 -28.64 11.23
N LEU A 176 14.75 -27.97 10.17
CA LEU A 176 14.81 -28.46 8.79
C LEU A 176 16.09 -28.03 8.04
N GLY A 177 16.99 -27.28 8.68
CA GLY A 177 18.21 -26.77 8.06
C GLY A 177 18.02 -25.57 7.12
N MET A 178 16.90 -24.88 7.26
CA MET A 178 16.64 -23.62 6.54
C MET A 178 17.36 -22.45 7.19
N HIS A 179 17.61 -21.38 6.43
CA HIS A 179 17.93 -20.07 7.00
C HIS A 179 16.67 -19.52 7.68
N ALA A 180 16.80 -19.05 8.92
CA ALA A 180 15.67 -18.57 9.70
C ALA A 180 15.77 -17.08 10.00
N VAL A 181 14.79 -16.32 9.55
CA VAL A 181 14.68 -14.88 9.77
C VAL A 181 13.57 -14.59 10.75
N GLY A 182 13.91 -13.93 11.85
CA GLY A 182 12.94 -13.37 12.79
C GLY A 182 12.58 -11.94 12.40
N VAL A 183 11.28 -11.58 12.42
CA VAL A 183 10.82 -10.21 12.15
C VAL A 183 10.33 -9.54 13.43
N GLY A 184 10.82 -8.29 13.67
CA GLY A 184 10.56 -7.53 14.89
C GLY A 184 9.30 -6.67 14.87
N TYR A 185 8.62 -6.58 13.74
CA TYR A 185 7.37 -5.82 13.60
C TYR A 185 6.10 -6.65 13.91
N GLY A 186 6.26 -7.95 14.19
CA GLY A 186 5.19 -8.87 14.57
C GLY A 186 4.92 -8.92 16.08
N TYR A 187 4.49 -10.07 16.56
CA TYR A 187 4.06 -10.28 17.97
C TYR A 187 5.18 -10.81 18.86
N GLY A 188 6.25 -11.39 18.31
CA GLY A 188 7.39 -11.90 19.06
C GLY A 188 8.39 -10.82 19.45
N SER A 189 9.14 -11.04 20.54
CA SER A 189 10.22 -10.15 20.91
C SER A 189 11.54 -10.54 20.25
N ARG A 190 12.47 -9.59 20.16
CA ARG A 190 13.82 -9.84 19.66
C ARG A 190 14.51 -10.95 20.44
N GLU A 191 14.40 -10.93 21.78
CA GLU A 191 14.99 -11.93 22.67
C GLU A 191 14.40 -13.32 22.43
N GLU A 192 13.08 -13.42 22.17
CA GLU A 192 12.41 -14.68 21.83
C GLU A 192 13.00 -15.28 20.55
N LEU A 193 13.17 -14.45 19.52
CA LEU A 193 13.61 -14.86 18.19
C LEU A 193 15.12 -15.23 18.18
N GLU A 194 15.95 -14.41 18.83
CA GLU A 194 17.38 -14.70 18.98
C GLU A 194 17.63 -15.96 19.82
N ALA A 195 16.89 -16.16 20.91
CA ALA A 195 16.98 -17.37 21.72
C ALA A 195 16.51 -18.63 20.95
N ALA A 196 15.60 -18.50 20.00
CA ALA A 196 15.20 -19.58 19.10
C ALA A 196 16.23 -19.88 18.00
N GLY A 197 17.29 -19.08 17.87
CA GLY A 197 18.38 -19.27 16.93
C GLY A 197 18.13 -18.64 15.55
N ALA A 198 17.45 -17.49 15.48
CA ALA A 198 17.31 -16.75 14.23
C ALA A 198 18.71 -16.40 13.66
N ASP A 199 18.91 -16.69 12.38
CA ASP A 199 20.15 -16.34 11.66
C ASP A 199 20.22 -14.86 11.31
N PHE A 200 19.06 -14.21 11.21
CA PHE A 200 18.92 -12.78 10.99
C PHE A 200 17.66 -12.24 11.70
N PHE A 201 17.75 -11.03 12.22
CA PHE A 201 16.63 -10.28 12.79
C PHE A 201 16.36 -9.05 11.96
N ALA A 202 15.18 -8.99 11.34
CA ALA A 202 14.73 -7.84 10.59
C ALA A 202 13.85 -6.94 11.47
N GLU A 203 14.30 -5.76 11.76
CA GLU A 203 13.59 -4.79 12.60
C GLU A 203 12.27 -4.32 11.96
N ASP A 204 12.30 -4.18 10.65
CA ASP A 204 11.17 -3.76 9.81
C ASP A 204 11.19 -4.48 8.45
N VAL A 205 10.17 -4.22 7.63
CA VAL A 205 10.04 -4.81 6.28
C VAL A 205 11.15 -4.33 5.34
N ALA A 206 11.68 -3.13 5.53
CA ALA A 206 12.79 -2.61 4.71
C ALA A 206 14.09 -3.39 4.99
N ALA A 207 14.38 -3.70 6.26
CA ALA A 207 15.49 -4.55 6.64
C ALA A 207 15.33 -5.99 6.11
N LEU A 208 14.11 -6.53 6.16
CA LEU A 208 13.77 -7.84 5.58
C LEU A 208 14.02 -7.85 4.06
N CYS A 209 13.53 -6.85 3.35
CA CYS A 209 13.74 -6.67 1.91
C CYS A 209 15.23 -6.58 1.57
N ALA A 210 15.99 -5.80 2.33
CA ALA A 210 17.44 -5.66 2.15
C ALA A 210 18.22 -6.97 2.42
N HIS A 211 17.68 -7.84 3.28
CA HIS A 211 18.27 -9.13 3.57
C HIS A 211 17.98 -10.17 2.48
N LEU A 212 16.76 -10.20 1.95
CA LEU A 212 16.31 -11.21 1.00
C LEU A 212 16.72 -10.92 -0.46
N LEU A 213 16.77 -9.64 -0.85
CA LEU A 213 16.95 -9.20 -2.24
C LEU A 213 18.25 -8.41 -2.43
N GLU A 214 18.88 -8.59 -3.59
CA GLU A 214 19.98 -7.73 -4.03
C GLU A 214 19.45 -6.31 -4.35
N PRO A 215 20.30 -5.27 -4.35
CA PRO A 215 19.86 -3.88 -4.52
C PRO A 215 19.03 -3.61 -5.78
N ASP A 216 19.33 -4.28 -6.90
CA ASP A 216 18.66 -4.15 -8.18
C ASP A 216 17.34 -4.95 -8.28
N GLU A 217 17.15 -5.91 -7.38
CA GLU A 217 15.93 -6.72 -7.28
C GLU A 217 14.86 -6.07 -6.38
N ARG A 218 15.23 -5.07 -5.57
CA ARG A 218 14.34 -4.44 -4.59
C ARG A 218 13.17 -3.71 -5.24
N PRO A 219 12.02 -3.61 -4.55
CA PRO A 219 10.88 -2.85 -5.06
C PRO A 219 11.26 -1.43 -5.47
N ARG A 220 10.84 -1.01 -6.67
CA ARG A 220 10.94 0.38 -7.11
C ARG A 220 9.67 1.11 -6.71
N GLY A 221 9.83 2.33 -6.18
CA GLY A 221 8.70 3.22 -5.97
C GLY A 221 8.03 3.59 -7.29
N ARG A 222 6.73 3.88 -7.25
CA ARG A 222 5.92 4.28 -8.40
C ARG A 222 5.32 5.65 -8.17
N MET A 223 5.25 6.45 -9.22
CA MET A 223 4.59 7.76 -9.17
C MET A 223 3.32 7.76 -10.00
N ILE A 224 2.21 8.07 -9.36
CA ILE A 224 0.89 8.22 -9.98
C ILE A 224 0.45 9.67 -9.79
N THR A 225 0.14 10.36 -10.88
CA THR A 225 -0.32 11.75 -10.84
C THR A 225 -1.80 11.86 -11.17
N PHE A 226 -2.44 12.84 -10.56
CA PHE A 226 -3.86 13.15 -10.71
C PHE A 226 -3.96 14.50 -11.43
N GLU A 227 -4.50 14.50 -12.63
CA GLU A 227 -4.60 15.68 -13.50
C GLU A 227 -6.04 15.97 -13.89
N GLY A 228 -6.32 17.20 -14.28
CA GLY A 228 -7.64 17.67 -14.67
C GLY A 228 -7.99 18.99 -14.04
N THR A 229 -9.14 19.57 -14.40
CA THR A 229 -9.62 20.86 -13.90
C THR A 229 -10.02 20.79 -12.42
N ASP A 230 -10.16 21.95 -11.77
CA ASP A 230 -10.64 21.99 -10.39
C ASP A 230 -12.12 21.58 -10.32
N GLY A 231 -12.52 20.98 -9.20
CA GLY A 231 -13.86 20.41 -9.03
C GLY A 231 -14.09 19.04 -9.70
N CYS A 232 -13.12 18.44 -10.40
CA CYS A 232 -13.30 17.13 -11.03
C CYS A 232 -13.19 15.94 -10.06
N GLY A 233 -12.86 16.16 -8.78
CA GLY A 233 -12.85 15.10 -7.76
C GLY A 233 -11.52 14.40 -7.53
N LYS A 234 -10.39 14.94 -8.03
CA LYS A 234 -9.03 14.38 -7.86
C LYS A 234 -8.70 14.02 -6.41
N SER A 235 -8.85 14.96 -5.49
CA SER A 235 -8.47 14.78 -4.08
C SER A 235 -9.24 13.65 -3.42
N THR A 236 -10.56 13.54 -3.66
CA THR A 236 -11.39 12.44 -3.15
C THR A 236 -10.90 11.09 -3.66
N GLN A 237 -10.61 10.98 -4.96
CA GLN A 237 -10.14 9.74 -5.56
C GLN A 237 -8.72 9.38 -5.11
N MET A 238 -7.87 10.37 -4.88
CA MET A 238 -6.53 10.19 -4.36
C MET A 238 -6.55 9.67 -2.92
N GLU A 239 -7.42 10.22 -2.06
CA GLU A 239 -7.61 9.74 -0.68
C GLU A 239 -8.14 8.30 -0.67
N MET A 240 -9.12 7.97 -1.50
CA MET A 240 -9.64 6.61 -1.63
C MET A 240 -8.57 5.63 -2.11
N LEU A 241 -7.77 6.02 -3.11
CA LEU A 241 -6.67 5.20 -3.61
C LEU A 241 -5.57 5.02 -2.56
N ALA A 242 -5.22 6.06 -1.81
CA ALA A 242 -4.25 5.97 -0.72
C ALA A 242 -4.70 4.99 0.36
N GLY A 243 -5.97 5.05 0.77
CA GLY A 243 -6.56 4.10 1.72
C GLY A 243 -6.52 2.66 1.20
N TRP A 244 -6.99 2.45 -0.04
CA TRP A 244 -7.02 1.13 -0.67
C TRP A 244 -5.63 0.50 -0.80
N LEU A 245 -4.61 1.29 -1.17
CA LEU A 245 -3.22 0.85 -1.25
C LEU A 245 -2.66 0.51 0.13
N GLY A 246 -2.93 1.37 1.13
CA GLY A 246 -2.48 1.15 2.52
C GLY A 246 -3.03 -0.16 3.11
N GLU A 247 -4.31 -0.47 2.90
CA GLU A 247 -4.92 -1.73 3.33
C GLU A 247 -4.22 -2.96 2.72
N ARG A 248 -3.63 -2.81 1.53
CA ARG A 248 -2.91 -3.87 0.79
C ARG A 248 -1.40 -3.89 1.01
N GLY A 249 -0.92 -3.16 2.02
CA GLY A 249 0.48 -3.18 2.43
C GLY A 249 1.43 -2.35 1.55
N TYR A 250 0.91 -1.40 0.78
CA TYR A 250 1.75 -0.41 0.11
C TYR A 250 2.01 0.78 1.03
N GLU A 251 3.25 1.24 1.06
CA GLU A 251 3.57 2.53 1.64
C GLU A 251 3.24 3.65 0.66
N VAL A 252 2.42 4.61 1.07
CA VAL A 252 1.94 5.70 0.22
C VAL A 252 2.45 7.03 0.73
N THR A 253 2.92 7.88 -0.18
CA THR A 253 3.18 9.30 0.05
C THR A 253 2.20 10.10 -0.81
N ALA A 254 1.17 10.65 -0.17
CA ALA A 254 0.22 11.55 -0.82
C ALA A 254 0.74 12.99 -0.74
N THR A 255 0.78 13.68 -1.88
CA THR A 255 1.36 15.03 -2.02
C THR A 255 0.67 15.81 -3.14
N ARG A 256 1.09 17.06 -3.36
CA ARG A 256 0.50 17.94 -4.40
C ARG A 256 1.49 18.95 -4.95
N GLU A 257 1.19 19.48 -6.13
CA GLU A 257 1.88 20.64 -6.71
C GLU A 257 0.91 21.76 -7.12
N PRO A 258 1.33 23.02 -6.97
CA PRO A 258 2.54 23.44 -6.26
C PRO A 258 2.38 23.23 -4.75
N GLY A 259 3.45 22.85 -4.06
CA GLY A 259 3.41 22.58 -2.63
C GLY A 259 4.11 21.28 -2.24
N GLY A 260 3.61 20.60 -1.19
CA GLY A 260 4.10 19.30 -0.73
C GLY A 260 5.36 19.34 0.15
N CYS A 261 6.04 20.49 0.25
CA CYS A 261 7.15 20.69 1.19
C CYS A 261 7.22 22.15 1.65
N PRO A 262 7.88 22.48 2.76
CA PRO A 262 7.81 23.82 3.37
C PRO A 262 8.19 24.96 2.44
N ILE A 263 9.19 24.79 1.57
CA ILE A 263 9.63 25.81 0.62
C ILE A 263 8.59 25.93 -0.52
N ALA A 264 8.17 24.81 -1.08
CA ALA A 264 7.17 24.81 -2.16
C ALA A 264 5.81 25.35 -1.71
N GLU A 265 5.40 25.15 -0.44
CA GLU A 265 4.18 25.75 0.13
C GLU A 265 4.27 27.29 0.17
N ARG A 266 5.41 27.86 0.56
CA ARG A 266 5.61 29.32 0.51
C ARG A 266 5.53 29.87 -0.92
N ILE A 267 6.07 29.14 -1.89
CA ILE A 267 5.96 29.51 -3.30
C ILE A 267 4.49 29.42 -3.74
N ARG A 268 3.76 28.38 -3.32
CA ARG A 268 2.32 28.24 -3.57
C ARG A 268 1.52 29.44 -3.07
N GLU A 269 1.80 29.91 -1.86
CA GLU A 269 1.16 31.12 -1.31
C GLU A 269 1.33 32.33 -2.24
N VAL A 270 2.52 32.55 -2.76
CA VAL A 270 2.79 33.63 -3.72
C VAL A 270 2.02 33.43 -5.03
N ILE A 271 2.03 32.20 -5.57
CA ILE A 271 1.38 31.90 -6.87
C ILE A 271 -0.14 32.10 -6.80
N LEU A 272 -0.78 31.64 -5.72
CA LEU A 272 -2.24 31.59 -5.62
C LEU A 272 -2.87 32.85 -5.00
N SER A 273 -2.06 33.72 -4.35
CA SER A 273 -2.55 34.94 -3.74
C SER A 273 -3.19 35.88 -4.76
N LEU A 274 -4.35 36.44 -4.44
CA LEU A 274 -5.01 37.49 -5.21
C LEU A 274 -4.16 38.78 -5.28
N ASP A 275 -3.30 39.01 -4.27
CA ASP A 275 -2.37 40.14 -4.25
C ASP A 275 -1.31 40.03 -5.37
N SER A 276 -1.13 38.83 -5.92
CA SER A 276 -0.23 38.54 -7.05
C SER A 276 -0.90 38.66 -8.42
N SER A 277 -2.06 39.30 -8.52
CA SER A 277 -2.84 39.43 -9.77
C SER A 277 -2.09 40.12 -10.95
N GLY A 278 -1.04 40.88 -10.66
CA GLY A 278 -0.17 41.51 -11.67
C GLY A 278 1.05 40.66 -12.07
N MET A 279 1.16 39.41 -11.63
CA MET A 279 2.28 38.54 -11.97
C MET A 279 2.33 38.22 -13.47
N SER A 280 3.51 38.38 -14.10
CA SER A 280 3.68 37.96 -15.49
C SER A 280 3.58 36.46 -15.66
N ALA A 281 3.17 36.00 -16.84
CA ALA A 281 3.03 34.58 -17.15
C ALA A 281 4.36 33.80 -16.99
N GLU A 282 5.48 34.42 -17.38
CA GLU A 282 6.80 33.85 -17.25
C GLU A 282 7.21 33.70 -15.77
N CYS A 283 6.93 34.71 -14.92
CA CYS A 283 7.18 34.64 -13.48
C CYS A 283 6.35 33.53 -12.85
N GLU A 284 5.07 33.43 -13.17
CA GLU A 284 4.20 32.33 -12.74
C GLU A 284 4.80 30.96 -13.08
N ALA A 285 5.19 30.76 -14.34
CA ALA A 285 5.75 29.49 -14.81
C ALA A 285 7.07 29.13 -14.09
N LEU A 286 7.95 30.11 -13.87
CA LEU A 286 9.21 29.90 -13.15
C LEU A 286 8.98 29.55 -11.68
N LEU A 287 8.00 30.15 -11.03
CA LEU A 287 7.64 29.82 -9.65
C LEU A 287 7.08 28.39 -9.54
N TYR A 288 6.23 27.96 -10.50
CA TYR A 288 5.78 26.57 -10.58
C TYR A 288 6.95 25.60 -10.75
N ALA A 289 7.91 25.92 -11.63
CA ALA A 289 9.09 25.09 -11.85
C ALA A 289 10.00 25.05 -10.61
N ALA A 290 10.18 26.17 -9.90
CA ALA A 290 10.94 26.24 -8.67
C ALA A 290 10.30 25.42 -7.54
N ALA A 291 8.98 25.52 -7.36
CA ALA A 291 8.25 24.71 -6.39
C ALA A 291 8.37 23.21 -6.71
N ARG A 292 8.24 22.83 -7.99
CA ARG A 292 8.34 21.44 -8.46
C ARG A 292 9.70 20.83 -8.19
N ILE A 293 10.79 21.48 -8.57
CA ILE A 293 12.12 20.89 -8.37
C ILE A 293 12.46 20.69 -6.89
N GLU A 294 12.02 21.62 -6.04
CA GLU A 294 12.19 21.49 -4.59
C GLU A 294 11.36 20.31 -4.05
N HIS A 295 10.11 20.20 -4.45
CA HIS A 295 9.22 19.08 -4.08
C HIS A 295 9.75 17.74 -4.57
N VAL A 296 10.19 17.66 -5.83
CA VAL A 296 10.78 16.44 -6.40
C VAL A 296 11.98 15.97 -5.59
N ARG A 297 12.89 16.88 -5.22
CA ARG A 297 14.12 16.52 -4.50
C ARG A 297 13.88 16.17 -3.03
N SER A 298 12.99 16.88 -2.36
CA SER A 298 12.78 16.74 -0.92
C SER A 298 11.71 15.71 -0.53
N VAL A 299 10.77 15.38 -1.44
CA VAL A 299 9.65 14.47 -1.15
C VAL A 299 9.59 13.30 -2.12
N VAL A 300 9.47 13.58 -3.43
CA VAL A 300 9.17 12.53 -4.41
C VAL A 300 10.32 11.52 -4.54
N LEU A 301 11.53 11.99 -4.84
CA LEU A 301 12.68 11.10 -5.02
C LEU A 301 13.04 10.28 -3.78
N PRO A 302 13.03 10.84 -2.55
CA PRO A 302 13.24 10.06 -1.34
C PRO A 302 12.19 8.96 -1.16
N ALA A 303 10.91 9.26 -1.40
CA ALA A 303 9.83 8.28 -1.29
C ALA A 303 9.99 7.15 -2.33
N LEU A 304 10.27 7.49 -3.60
CA LEU A 304 10.49 6.50 -4.66
C LEU A 304 11.70 5.59 -4.39
N LYS A 305 12.78 6.14 -3.82
CA LYS A 305 13.96 5.35 -3.42
C LYS A 305 13.67 4.36 -2.31
N LEU A 306 12.68 4.65 -1.46
CA LEU A 306 12.21 3.75 -0.41
C LEU A 306 11.17 2.73 -0.91
N GLY A 307 10.90 2.67 -2.22
CA GLY A 307 9.91 1.76 -2.79
C GLY A 307 8.45 2.18 -2.56
N LYS A 308 8.19 3.42 -2.12
CA LYS A 308 6.84 3.92 -1.84
C LYS A 308 6.08 4.29 -3.11
N ILE A 309 4.76 4.24 -3.04
CA ILE A 309 3.88 4.79 -4.07
C ILE A 309 3.66 6.27 -3.77
N VAL A 310 4.05 7.13 -4.70
CA VAL A 310 3.80 8.57 -4.62
C VAL A 310 2.53 8.89 -5.39
N LEU A 311 1.51 9.40 -4.71
CA LEU A 311 0.30 9.96 -5.29
C LEU A 311 0.41 11.48 -5.27
N CYS A 312 0.39 12.11 -6.43
CA CYS A 312 0.60 13.55 -6.55
C CYS A 312 -0.58 14.23 -7.26
N ASP A 313 -1.26 15.15 -6.56
CA ASP A 313 -2.28 16.01 -7.16
C ASP A 313 -1.59 17.10 -7.97
N ARG A 314 -1.65 16.99 -9.28
CA ARG A 314 -0.96 17.75 -10.32
C ARG A 314 0.55 17.50 -10.37
N PHE A 315 1.09 17.59 -11.58
CA PHE A 315 2.52 17.52 -11.86
C PHE A 315 2.84 18.31 -13.16
N LEU A 316 3.81 17.84 -13.95
CA LEU A 316 4.28 18.50 -15.16
C LEU A 316 3.18 18.71 -16.22
N ASP A 317 2.24 17.74 -16.36
CA ASP A 317 1.15 17.82 -17.32
C ASP A 317 0.24 19.04 -17.03
N SER A 318 0.05 19.42 -15.75
CA SER A 318 -0.59 20.69 -15.38
C SER A 318 0.16 21.90 -15.93
N SER A 319 1.50 21.95 -15.83
CA SER A 319 2.26 23.08 -16.39
C SER A 319 2.19 23.15 -17.92
N MET A 320 2.15 22.00 -18.59
CA MET A 320 1.95 21.95 -20.05
C MET A 320 0.55 22.45 -20.44
N ALA A 321 -0.47 22.15 -19.62
CA ALA A 321 -1.83 22.61 -19.90
C ALA A 321 -2.04 24.08 -19.53
N TYR A 322 -1.65 24.49 -18.32
CA TYR A 322 -1.95 25.82 -17.79
C TYR A 322 -0.96 26.91 -18.28
N GLN A 323 0.36 26.66 -18.16
CA GLN A 323 1.37 27.66 -18.51
C GLN A 323 1.72 27.61 -19.99
N ALA A 324 1.96 26.44 -20.58
CA ALA A 324 2.34 26.37 -21.99
C ALA A 324 1.17 26.76 -22.91
N ALA A 325 -0.02 26.15 -22.72
CA ALA A 325 -1.18 26.40 -23.56
C ALA A 325 -2.08 27.51 -23.00
N GLY A 326 -2.46 27.45 -21.73
CA GLY A 326 -3.35 28.46 -21.10
C GLY A 326 -2.77 29.84 -21.14
N ARG A 327 -1.51 30.03 -20.71
CA ARG A 327 -0.76 31.30 -20.75
C ARG A 327 -0.08 31.57 -22.10
N GLU A 328 -0.15 30.67 -23.07
CA GLU A 328 0.44 30.77 -24.39
C GLU A 328 1.96 30.97 -24.41
N LEU A 329 2.68 30.44 -23.36
CA LEU A 329 4.14 30.54 -23.27
C LEU A 329 4.87 29.55 -24.19
N GLY A 330 4.15 28.55 -24.74
CA GLY A 330 4.71 27.51 -25.60
C GLY A 330 5.37 26.36 -24.81
N GLU A 331 5.36 25.19 -25.44
CA GLU A 331 5.83 23.96 -24.80
C GLU A 331 7.34 23.95 -24.56
N ASP A 332 8.12 24.48 -25.51
CA ASP A 332 9.59 24.46 -25.44
C ASP A 332 10.09 25.21 -24.20
N PHE A 333 9.53 26.39 -23.93
CA PHE A 333 9.87 27.16 -22.75
C PHE A 333 9.54 26.38 -21.46
N ILE A 334 8.33 25.82 -21.36
CA ILE A 334 7.90 25.07 -20.17
C ILE A 334 8.73 23.81 -19.98
N ARG A 335 9.07 23.08 -21.05
CA ARG A 335 9.98 21.94 -20.98
C ARG A 335 11.37 22.34 -20.50
N GLN A 336 11.91 23.45 -21.00
CA GLN A 336 13.23 23.94 -20.63
C GLN A 336 13.32 24.26 -19.12
N ILE A 337 12.38 25.04 -18.58
CA ILE A 337 12.42 25.43 -17.16
C ILE A 337 12.13 24.27 -16.20
N ASN A 338 11.43 23.23 -16.65
CA ASN A 338 11.13 22.02 -15.87
C ASN A 338 12.13 20.87 -16.09
N ARG A 339 13.15 21.05 -16.92
CA ARG A 339 14.06 19.98 -17.33
C ARG A 339 14.68 19.25 -16.15
N ALA A 340 15.16 19.95 -15.14
CA ALA A 340 15.79 19.34 -13.96
C ALA A 340 14.83 18.43 -13.16
N ALA A 341 13.53 18.73 -13.16
CA ALA A 341 12.54 17.89 -12.50
C ALA A 341 12.12 16.71 -13.40
N SER A 342 11.88 16.96 -14.69
CA SER A 342 11.46 15.91 -15.64
C SER A 342 12.53 14.87 -15.95
N GLU A 343 13.81 15.25 -15.93
CA GLU A 343 14.94 14.30 -16.03
C GLU A 343 15.10 13.46 -14.76
N ALA A 344 14.70 13.99 -13.61
CA ALA A 344 14.81 13.30 -12.33
C ALA A 344 13.67 12.27 -12.12
N VAL A 345 12.45 12.58 -12.55
CA VAL A 345 11.28 11.70 -12.40
C VAL A 345 10.25 11.95 -13.49
N THR A 346 9.70 10.86 -14.00
CA THR A 346 8.52 10.84 -14.88
C THR A 346 7.45 9.98 -14.21
N PRO A 347 6.18 10.41 -14.17
CA PRO A 347 5.11 9.59 -13.63
C PRO A 347 4.97 8.26 -14.38
N ASP A 348 4.79 7.16 -13.63
CA ASP A 348 4.50 5.84 -14.19
C ASP A 348 3.08 5.79 -14.77
N CYS A 349 2.15 6.51 -14.13
CA CYS A 349 0.76 6.65 -14.55
C CYS A 349 0.24 8.06 -14.25
N THR A 350 -0.52 8.62 -15.18
CA THR A 350 -1.27 9.87 -14.98
C THR A 350 -2.75 9.58 -15.15
N LEU A 351 -3.54 9.87 -14.14
CA LEU A 351 -4.99 9.79 -14.15
C LEU A 351 -5.55 11.17 -14.54
N LEU A 352 -6.04 11.29 -15.75
CA LEU A 352 -6.65 12.52 -16.26
C LEU A 352 -8.16 12.46 -16.05
N PHE A 353 -8.65 13.23 -15.08
CA PHE A 353 -10.07 13.33 -14.74
C PHE A 353 -10.77 14.28 -15.70
N ASP A 354 -11.62 13.70 -16.54
CA ASP A 354 -12.39 14.41 -17.57
C ASP A 354 -13.82 14.65 -17.07
N ILE A 355 -14.25 15.90 -17.08
CA ILE A 355 -15.59 16.30 -16.64
C ILE A 355 -16.04 17.53 -17.41
N ASP A 356 -17.32 17.60 -17.71
CA ASP A 356 -17.92 18.81 -18.23
C ASP A 356 -17.73 20.00 -17.28
N ARG A 357 -17.43 21.14 -17.85
CA ARG A 357 -17.06 22.35 -17.11
C ARG A 357 -18.17 22.87 -16.20
N ASP A 358 -19.44 22.78 -16.65
CA ASP A 358 -20.57 23.26 -15.86
C ASP A 358 -20.76 22.34 -14.63
N CYS A 359 -20.55 21.03 -14.79
CA CYS A 359 -20.52 20.09 -13.71
C CYS A 359 -19.38 20.37 -12.72
N ALA A 360 -18.17 20.66 -13.20
CA ALA A 360 -17.03 21.02 -12.35
C ALA A 360 -17.30 22.29 -11.55
N ARG A 361 -17.81 23.35 -12.22
CA ARG A 361 -18.20 24.60 -11.56
C ARG A 361 -19.29 24.41 -10.50
N ALA A 362 -20.30 23.60 -10.80
CA ALA A 362 -21.38 23.32 -9.83
C ALA A 362 -20.85 22.64 -8.55
N ARG A 363 -19.83 21.80 -8.68
CA ARG A 363 -19.15 21.17 -7.53
C ARG A 363 -18.31 22.16 -6.74
N MET A 364 -17.60 23.07 -7.43
CA MET A 364 -16.77 24.12 -6.80
C MET A 364 -17.61 25.18 -6.09
N ALA A 365 -18.80 25.51 -6.57
CA ALA A 365 -19.67 26.53 -5.98
C ALA A 365 -20.06 26.26 -4.51
N GLN A 366 -19.84 25.04 -4.03
CA GLN A 366 -20.08 24.64 -2.63
C GLN A 366 -18.79 24.74 -1.76
N GLY A 367 -17.67 25.22 -2.30
CA GLY A 367 -16.34 25.21 -1.68
C GLY A 367 -15.81 26.57 -1.24
N ALA A 368 -14.47 26.68 -1.16
CA ALA A 368 -13.74 27.88 -0.79
C ALA A 368 -13.84 28.98 -1.88
N PRO A 369 -13.51 30.24 -1.55
CA PRO A 369 -13.39 31.31 -2.55
C PRO A 369 -12.38 30.94 -3.64
N LEU A 370 -12.66 31.38 -4.89
CA LEU A 370 -11.79 31.14 -6.03
C LEU A 370 -10.42 31.81 -5.84
N ASP A 371 -9.37 31.08 -6.19
CA ASP A 371 -8.01 31.61 -6.24
C ASP A 371 -7.74 32.42 -7.52
N ARG A 372 -6.52 32.92 -7.66
CA ARG A 372 -6.11 33.74 -8.80
C ARG A 372 -6.24 33.03 -10.15
N LEU A 373 -5.94 31.75 -10.22
CA LEU A 373 -6.02 30.93 -11.44
C LEU A 373 -7.46 30.54 -11.77
N GLU A 374 -8.23 30.17 -10.75
CA GLU A 374 -9.64 29.80 -10.91
C GLU A 374 -10.50 31.00 -11.38
N SER A 375 -9.99 32.25 -11.19
CA SER A 375 -10.62 33.48 -11.63
C SER A 375 -10.34 33.84 -13.10
N GLU A 376 -9.60 33.02 -13.85
CA GLU A 376 -9.27 33.25 -15.25
C GLU A 376 -10.48 33.16 -16.20
N ARG A 377 -10.32 33.72 -17.41
CA ARG A 377 -11.38 33.78 -18.42
C ARG A 377 -11.64 32.42 -19.07
N GLU A 378 -12.79 32.29 -19.70
CA GLU A 378 -13.24 31.04 -20.34
C GLU A 378 -12.29 30.52 -21.42
N ASP A 379 -11.77 31.44 -22.26
CA ASP A 379 -10.84 31.07 -23.33
C ASP A 379 -9.52 30.46 -22.83
N PHE A 380 -9.08 30.85 -21.62
CA PHE A 380 -7.93 30.24 -20.95
C PHE A 380 -8.21 28.74 -20.64
N PHE A 381 -9.34 28.44 -20.03
CA PHE A 381 -9.70 27.07 -19.69
C PHE A 381 -9.98 26.20 -20.92
N ASP A 382 -10.49 26.80 -22.02
CA ASP A 382 -10.65 26.08 -23.29
C ASP A 382 -9.30 25.66 -23.89
N ARG A 383 -8.27 26.51 -23.76
CA ARG A 383 -6.89 26.14 -24.15
C ARG A 383 -6.34 25.03 -23.25
N VAL A 384 -6.57 25.12 -21.93
CA VAL A 384 -6.16 24.09 -20.96
C VAL A 384 -6.79 22.74 -21.28
N ALA A 385 -8.11 22.70 -21.50
CA ALA A 385 -8.81 21.46 -21.84
C ALA A 385 -8.27 20.81 -23.13
N ARG A 386 -8.08 21.61 -24.19
CA ARG A 386 -7.49 21.12 -25.45
C ARG A 386 -6.05 20.60 -25.26
N ALA A 387 -5.28 21.20 -24.35
CA ALA A 387 -3.93 20.74 -24.06
C ALA A 387 -3.93 19.38 -23.34
N TYR A 388 -4.79 19.18 -22.34
CA TYR A 388 -4.95 17.88 -21.72
C TYR A 388 -5.41 16.79 -22.70
N ASP A 389 -6.33 17.13 -23.61
CA ASP A 389 -6.74 16.23 -24.70
C ASP A 389 -5.59 15.80 -25.59
N ARG A 390 -4.69 16.73 -25.92
CA ARG A 390 -3.50 16.45 -26.71
C ARG A 390 -2.53 15.57 -25.93
N ILE A 391 -2.21 15.91 -24.68
CA ILE A 391 -1.31 15.13 -23.81
C ILE A 391 -1.79 13.68 -23.70
N ALA A 392 -3.10 13.46 -23.49
CA ALA A 392 -3.65 12.12 -23.38
C ALA A 392 -3.54 11.32 -24.69
N ARG A 393 -3.65 11.98 -25.86
CA ARG A 393 -3.49 11.32 -27.18
C ARG A 393 -2.03 11.02 -27.49
N GLU A 394 -1.09 11.86 -27.07
CA GLU A 394 0.34 11.70 -27.33
C GLU A 394 1.00 10.66 -26.42
N ALA A 395 0.47 10.42 -25.22
CA ALA A 395 1.03 9.49 -24.23
C ALA A 395 -0.02 8.49 -23.68
N PRO A 396 -0.74 7.72 -24.54
CA PRO A 396 -1.85 6.86 -24.09
C PRO A 396 -1.41 5.71 -23.19
N GLN A 397 -0.15 5.30 -23.24
CA GLN A 397 0.42 4.27 -22.36
C GLN A 397 0.62 4.77 -20.93
N ARG A 398 0.81 6.08 -20.73
CA ARG A 398 1.02 6.70 -19.41
C ARG A 398 -0.25 7.40 -18.89
N VAL A 399 -0.99 8.10 -19.77
CA VAL A 399 -2.14 8.90 -19.40
C VAL A 399 -3.43 8.10 -19.59
N ARG A 400 -4.14 7.88 -18.48
CA ARG A 400 -5.42 7.18 -18.43
C ARG A 400 -6.54 8.19 -18.20
N ARG A 401 -7.50 8.26 -19.13
CA ARG A 401 -8.68 9.11 -18.97
C ARG A 401 -9.68 8.46 -18.02
N ILE A 402 -10.18 9.24 -17.08
CA ILE A 402 -11.17 8.86 -16.09
C ILE A 402 -12.41 9.74 -16.29
N ASP A 403 -13.53 9.13 -16.62
CA ASP A 403 -14.82 9.84 -16.71
C ASP A 403 -15.28 10.23 -15.29
N ALA A 404 -15.03 11.49 -14.92
CA ALA A 404 -15.30 12.02 -13.60
C ALA A 404 -16.76 12.54 -13.43
N ALA A 405 -17.61 12.41 -14.44
CA ALA A 405 -19.01 12.82 -14.36
C ALA A 405 -19.89 11.85 -13.56
N ARG A 406 -19.45 10.60 -13.42
CA ARG A 406 -20.16 9.50 -12.75
C ARG A 406 -20.09 9.58 -11.22
N GLY A 407 -20.74 8.62 -10.55
CA GLY A 407 -20.73 8.48 -9.09
C GLY A 407 -19.32 8.19 -8.55
N VAL A 408 -19.03 8.62 -7.32
CA VAL A 408 -17.67 8.53 -6.70
C VAL A 408 -17.13 7.10 -6.72
N GLN A 409 -17.95 6.09 -6.45
CA GLN A 409 -17.54 4.68 -6.43
C GLN A 409 -17.28 4.11 -7.83
N GLU A 410 -18.04 4.54 -8.83
CA GLU A 410 -17.83 4.14 -10.22
C GLU A 410 -16.54 4.71 -10.78
N VAL A 411 -16.28 6.01 -10.47
CA VAL A 411 -15.01 6.66 -10.80
C VAL A 411 -13.84 5.95 -10.13
N PHE A 412 -14.00 5.55 -8.87
CA PHE A 412 -12.97 4.81 -8.14
C PHE A 412 -12.67 3.44 -8.75
N ALA A 413 -13.68 2.74 -9.25
CA ALA A 413 -13.47 1.47 -9.95
C ALA A 413 -12.60 1.66 -11.22
N ASP A 414 -12.81 2.75 -11.98
CA ASP A 414 -11.97 3.07 -13.14
C ASP A 414 -10.55 3.48 -12.73
N VAL A 415 -10.40 4.24 -11.64
CA VAL A 415 -9.08 4.56 -11.06
C VAL A 415 -8.32 3.28 -10.73
N LEU A 416 -8.96 2.32 -10.04
CA LEU A 416 -8.33 1.04 -9.72
C LEU A 416 -7.94 0.25 -10.97
N ALA A 417 -8.82 0.18 -11.98
CA ALA A 417 -8.51 -0.48 -13.24
C ALA A 417 -7.31 0.17 -13.96
N ALA A 418 -7.23 1.51 -13.93
CA ALA A 418 -6.15 2.26 -14.59
C ALA A 418 -4.77 2.10 -13.91
N VAL A 419 -4.73 1.89 -12.58
CA VAL A 419 -3.46 1.80 -11.85
C VAL A 419 -2.97 0.37 -11.65
N LYS A 420 -3.83 -0.64 -11.83
CA LYS A 420 -3.51 -2.04 -11.52
C LYS A 420 -2.21 -2.51 -12.18
N ASP A 421 -2.03 -2.23 -13.47
CA ASP A 421 -0.83 -2.63 -14.23
C ASP A 421 0.46 -1.91 -13.77
N ASN A 422 0.33 -0.86 -12.98
CA ASN A 422 1.46 -0.06 -12.48
C ASN A 422 1.86 -0.44 -11.04
N LEU A 423 1.14 -1.37 -10.41
CA LEU A 423 1.43 -1.84 -9.06
C LEU A 423 2.29 -3.10 -9.04
N ASP A 424 2.40 -3.77 -10.19
CA ASP A 424 3.18 -5.01 -10.39
C ASP A 424 4.68 -4.81 -10.69
#